data_46be6daf5c803ea15b3dafbf3a546eb3
#
_entry.id   46be6daf5c803ea15b3dafbf3a546eb3
#
_cell.length_a   1.000
_cell.length_b   1.000
_cell.length_c   1.000
_cell.angle_alpha   90.00
_cell.angle_beta   90.00
_cell.angle_gamma   90.00
#
_symmetry.space_group_name_H-M   'P 1'
#
loop_
_entity.id
_entity.type
_entity.pdbx_description
1 polymer ?
#
loop_
_entity_poly.entity_id
_entity_poly.type
_entity_poly.pdbx_seq_one_letter_code
_entity_poly.pdbx_strand_id
1 'polypeptide(L)'
;MKRCMLWSVVLMVALSLTAVFAENKKEEKGGKLKGKKIVMIIAKQMFEEPEFKYPKEIFDNEGADVTIASSTLSMATGGSLRVKPDLLIDDIKVKDFDAIVFIGGVGVIEYFENPQAHRIARQALEADKMLAAICMAPRILANAGVLKGKKVTCFSSVREDIKAKGAMVTSEMVERDGKIITGNGPGASTNFGETIASALSE
;
A
#
# COMPACT_ATOMS: atom_id res chain seq x y z
N MET A 1 84.09 -16.66 32.55
CA MET A 1 83.26 -17.71 32.04
C MET A 1 81.94 -17.66 32.78
N LYS A 2 80.87 -17.09 32.24
CA LYS A 2 79.48 -17.34 32.63
C LYS A 2 78.61 -16.77 31.51
N ARG A 3 77.94 -17.64 30.76
CA ARG A 3 77.06 -17.38 29.62
C ARG A 3 75.69 -16.95 30.21
N CYS A 4 75.29 -15.70 29.97
CA CYS A 4 73.89 -15.26 30.19
C CYS A 4 73.06 -15.55 28.98
N MET A 5 72.08 -16.41 29.13
CA MET A 5 71.13 -16.78 28.12
C MET A 5 69.93 -15.84 28.26
N LEU A 6 69.77 -14.92 27.29
CA LEU A 6 68.56 -14.07 27.18
C LEU A 6 67.46 -14.93 26.56
N TRP A 7 66.40 -15.11 27.29
CA TRP A 7 65.13 -15.64 26.77
C TRP A 7 64.29 -14.44 26.29
N SER A 8 64.15 -14.37 24.99
CA SER A 8 63.20 -13.44 24.37
C SER A 8 61.81 -14.05 24.44
N VAL A 9 60.94 -13.43 25.22
CA VAL A 9 59.52 -13.75 25.26
C VAL A 9 58.88 -13.03 24.07
N VAL A 10 58.52 -13.79 23.02
CA VAL A 10 57.72 -13.30 21.93
C VAL A 10 56.26 -13.33 22.37
N LEU A 11 55.75 -12.14 22.70
CA LEU A 11 54.33 -11.94 23.00
C LEU A 11 53.56 -11.96 21.66
N MET A 12 52.94 -13.08 21.30
CA MET A 12 51.97 -13.13 20.22
C MET A 12 50.68 -12.44 20.65
N VAL A 13 50.49 -11.22 20.17
CA VAL A 13 49.19 -10.55 20.24
C VAL A 13 48.32 -11.15 19.11
N ALA A 14 47.47 -12.08 19.45
CA ALA A 14 46.44 -12.55 18.60
C ALA A 14 45.34 -11.46 18.49
N LEU A 15 45.43 -10.62 17.45
CA LEU A 15 44.29 -9.77 17.08
C LEU A 15 43.18 -10.67 16.59
N SER A 16 42.21 -10.94 17.46
CA SER A 16 40.92 -11.52 17.03
C SER A 16 40.15 -10.46 16.22
N LEU A 17 40.23 -10.61 14.89
CA LEU A 17 39.34 -9.90 13.98
C LEU A 17 37.95 -10.44 14.18
N THR A 18 37.20 -9.92 15.14
CA THR A 18 35.74 -10.09 15.15
C THR A 18 35.20 -9.21 14.02
N ALA A 19 35.02 -9.83 12.86
CA ALA A 19 34.21 -9.26 11.80
C ALA A 19 32.80 -9.06 12.38
N VAL A 20 32.49 -7.82 12.72
CA VAL A 20 31.14 -7.38 13.02
C VAL A 20 30.38 -7.47 11.72
N PHE A 21 29.76 -8.60 11.46
CA PHE A 21 28.67 -8.68 10.50
C PHE A 21 27.56 -7.80 11.09
N ALA A 22 27.48 -6.55 10.62
CA ALA A 22 26.30 -5.75 10.79
C ALA A 22 25.20 -6.46 9.97
N GLU A 23 24.55 -7.45 10.59
CA GLU A 23 23.22 -7.87 10.16
C GLU A 23 22.36 -6.61 10.18
N ASN A 24 21.95 -6.19 9.02
CA ASN A 24 20.97 -5.13 8.82
C ASN A 24 19.63 -5.69 9.34
N LYS A 25 19.51 -5.74 10.66
CA LYS A 25 18.31 -6.11 11.38
C LYS A 25 17.30 -5.02 11.04
N LYS A 26 16.47 -5.28 10.03
CA LYS A 26 15.28 -4.47 9.77
C LYS A 26 14.58 -4.40 11.12
N GLU A 27 14.59 -3.26 11.78
CA GLU A 27 13.92 -3.08 13.07
C GLU A 27 12.51 -3.64 12.94
N GLU A 28 12.18 -4.65 13.74
CA GLU A 28 10.83 -5.19 13.79
C GLU A 28 9.91 -4.10 14.32
N LYS A 29 9.32 -3.35 13.40
CA LYS A 29 8.25 -2.42 13.74
C LYS A 29 7.11 -3.23 14.33
N GLY A 30 6.98 -3.21 15.65
CA GLY A 30 5.86 -3.79 16.37
C GLY A 30 4.64 -2.88 16.21
N GLY A 31 3.87 -3.08 15.15
CA GLY A 31 2.64 -2.32 14.89
C GLY A 31 1.42 -3.26 14.78
N LYS A 32 0.24 -2.66 14.78
CA LYS A 32 -1.06 -3.37 14.71
C LYS A 32 -1.25 -4.17 13.43
N LEU A 33 -0.46 -3.86 12.37
CA LEU A 33 -0.52 -4.50 11.06
C LEU A 33 0.62 -5.49 10.80
N LYS A 34 1.36 -5.90 11.83
CA LYS A 34 2.43 -6.90 11.67
C LYS A 34 1.89 -8.18 11.04
N GLY A 35 2.48 -8.57 9.89
CA GLY A 35 2.07 -9.74 9.11
C GLY A 35 0.89 -9.52 8.16
N LYS A 36 0.28 -8.34 8.14
CA LYS A 36 -0.72 -7.97 7.14
C LYS A 36 -0.05 -7.56 5.84
N LYS A 37 -0.60 -8.01 4.73
CA LYS A 37 -0.13 -7.71 3.38
C LYS A 37 -1.10 -6.81 2.65
N ILE A 38 -0.61 -5.66 2.18
CA ILE A 38 -1.42 -4.65 1.51
C ILE A 38 -0.85 -4.41 0.11
N VAL A 39 -1.69 -4.47 -0.92
CA VAL A 39 -1.29 -3.98 -2.25
C VAL A 39 -1.93 -2.63 -2.51
N MET A 40 -1.08 -1.64 -2.83
CA MET A 40 -1.49 -0.30 -3.26
C MET A 40 -1.34 -0.20 -4.78
N ILE A 41 -2.43 0.07 -5.49
CA ILE A 41 -2.47 0.15 -6.94
C ILE A 41 -2.44 1.61 -7.36
N ILE A 42 -1.40 2.00 -8.08
CA ILE A 42 -1.18 3.37 -8.58
C ILE A 42 -1.20 3.40 -10.11
N ALA A 43 -1.67 4.49 -10.68
CA ALA A 43 -1.50 4.74 -12.11
C ALA A 43 -0.01 4.91 -12.47
N LYS A 44 0.37 4.54 -13.70
CA LYS A 44 1.74 4.75 -14.19
C LYS A 44 2.16 6.21 -14.22
N GLN A 45 1.19 7.13 -14.36
CA GLN A 45 1.42 8.58 -14.38
C GLN A 45 0.28 9.30 -13.66
N MET A 46 0.55 10.47 -13.08
CA MET A 46 -0.43 11.37 -12.47
C MET A 46 -1.30 10.71 -11.39
N PHE A 47 -0.72 9.75 -10.62
CA PHE A 47 -1.36 9.36 -9.37
C PHE A 47 -1.26 10.52 -8.35
N GLU A 48 -2.21 10.60 -7.43
CA GLU A 48 -2.23 11.67 -6.43
C GLU A 48 -1.24 11.37 -5.29
N GLU A 49 -0.21 12.21 -5.17
CA GLU A 49 0.91 11.98 -4.24
C GLU A 49 0.48 11.86 -2.77
N PRO A 50 -0.34 12.76 -2.18
CA PRO A 50 -0.81 12.62 -0.80
C PRO A 50 -1.59 11.34 -0.55
N GLU A 51 -2.43 10.91 -1.50
CA GLU A 51 -3.27 9.73 -1.39
C GLU A 51 -2.47 8.42 -1.40
N PHE A 52 -1.30 8.43 -2.00
CA PHE A 52 -0.35 7.35 -1.94
C PHE A 52 0.52 7.45 -0.67
N LYS A 53 1.13 8.61 -0.43
CA LYS A 53 2.18 8.79 0.56
C LYS A 53 1.68 8.59 2.00
N TYR A 54 0.60 9.28 2.39
CA TYR A 54 0.14 9.24 3.78
C TYR A 54 -0.38 7.87 4.20
N PRO A 55 -1.25 7.18 3.43
CA PRO A 55 -1.65 5.83 3.79
C PRO A 55 -0.47 4.85 3.83
N LYS A 56 0.49 4.96 2.88
CA LYS A 56 1.68 4.11 2.89
C LYS A 56 2.53 4.30 4.14
N GLU A 57 2.76 5.55 4.54
CA GLU A 57 3.50 5.86 5.77
C GLU A 57 2.81 5.26 7.01
N ILE A 58 1.47 5.32 7.09
CA ILE A 58 0.69 4.70 8.17
C ILE A 58 0.88 3.18 8.15
N PHE A 59 0.71 2.53 7.00
CA PHE A 59 0.85 1.08 6.88
C PHE A 59 2.26 0.60 7.23
N ASP A 60 3.28 1.31 6.74
CA ASP A 60 4.69 1.02 7.04
C ASP A 60 5.00 1.17 8.54
N ASN A 61 4.48 2.24 9.17
CA ASN A 61 4.68 2.51 10.59
C ASN A 61 3.98 1.48 11.48
N GLU A 62 2.83 0.98 11.04
CA GLU A 62 2.08 -0.09 11.72
C GLU A 62 2.59 -1.50 11.37
N GLY A 63 3.65 -1.62 10.58
CA GLY A 63 4.36 -2.89 10.33
C GLY A 63 3.75 -3.77 9.25
N ALA A 64 2.90 -3.24 8.37
CA ALA A 64 2.38 -3.99 7.22
C ALA A 64 3.47 -4.24 6.17
N ASP A 65 3.30 -5.32 5.40
CA ASP A 65 4.05 -5.59 4.18
C ASP A 65 3.31 -4.95 2.99
N VAL A 66 3.83 -3.83 2.50
CA VAL A 66 3.18 -3.04 1.44
C VAL A 66 3.85 -3.32 0.10
N THR A 67 3.07 -3.82 -0.84
CA THR A 67 3.45 -4.03 -2.25
C THR A 67 2.82 -2.93 -3.10
N ILE A 68 3.59 -2.35 -4.01
CA ILE A 68 3.10 -1.35 -4.94
C ILE A 68 2.87 -2.00 -6.31
N ALA A 69 1.67 -1.87 -6.84
CA ALA A 69 1.34 -2.37 -8.17
C ALA A 69 0.96 -1.23 -9.13
N SER A 70 1.22 -1.44 -10.42
CA SER A 70 0.86 -0.49 -11.48
C SER A 70 0.66 -1.20 -12.82
N SER A 71 0.22 -0.46 -13.84
CA SER A 71 0.22 -0.91 -15.23
C SER A 71 1.63 -0.98 -15.85
N THR A 72 2.67 -0.63 -15.11
CA THR A 72 4.08 -0.65 -15.56
C THR A 72 5.00 -1.07 -14.42
N LEU A 73 6.15 -1.67 -14.75
CA LEU A 73 7.28 -1.85 -13.82
C LEU A 73 8.35 -0.76 -13.98
N SER A 74 8.17 0.18 -14.91
CA SER A 74 8.98 1.40 -14.99
C SER A 74 8.57 2.36 -13.88
N MET A 75 9.36 3.45 -13.69
CA MET A 75 9.04 4.47 -12.69
C MET A 75 7.66 5.09 -12.97
N ALA A 76 6.75 4.91 -12.04
CA ALA A 76 5.46 5.62 -12.01
C ALA A 76 5.65 7.03 -11.42
N THR A 77 4.83 7.98 -11.85
CA THR A 77 4.95 9.38 -11.44
C THR A 77 3.64 9.96 -10.92
N GLY A 78 3.71 10.65 -9.78
CA GLY A 78 2.59 11.38 -9.19
C GLY A 78 3.11 12.67 -8.58
N GLY A 79 2.73 13.83 -9.16
CA GLY A 79 3.29 15.11 -8.75
C GLY A 79 4.82 15.13 -8.87
N SER A 80 5.50 15.37 -7.74
CA SER A 80 6.96 15.30 -7.64
C SER A 80 7.48 13.90 -7.33
N LEU A 81 6.61 13.01 -6.88
CA LEU A 81 6.98 11.66 -6.43
C LEU A 81 7.21 10.73 -7.62
N ARG A 82 8.26 9.92 -7.49
CA ARG A 82 8.60 8.83 -8.41
C ARG A 82 8.66 7.53 -7.63
N VAL A 83 7.89 6.55 -8.07
CA VAL A 83 7.76 5.25 -7.41
C VAL A 83 8.04 4.16 -8.41
N LYS A 84 8.89 3.20 -8.05
CA LYS A 84 9.08 1.99 -8.84
C LYS A 84 8.09 0.94 -8.32
N PRO A 85 7.11 0.51 -9.13
CA PRO A 85 6.21 -0.56 -8.73
C PRO A 85 6.96 -1.89 -8.58
N ASP A 86 6.49 -2.71 -7.66
CA ASP A 86 7.00 -4.05 -7.39
C ASP A 86 6.34 -5.09 -8.28
N LEU A 87 5.09 -4.83 -8.71
CA LEU A 87 4.22 -5.80 -9.36
C LEU A 87 3.41 -5.14 -10.49
N LEU A 88 3.16 -5.88 -11.57
CA LEU A 88 2.13 -5.49 -12.53
C LEU A 88 0.73 -5.76 -11.97
N ILE A 89 -0.22 -4.88 -12.29
CA ILE A 89 -1.63 -5.08 -11.91
C ILE A 89 -2.16 -6.43 -12.41
N ASP A 90 -1.68 -6.90 -13.56
CA ASP A 90 -2.06 -8.17 -14.17
C ASP A 90 -1.60 -9.39 -13.36
N ASP A 91 -0.53 -9.25 -12.59
CA ASP A 91 0.07 -10.32 -11.78
C ASP A 91 -0.47 -10.38 -10.35
N ILE A 92 -1.38 -9.47 -9.95
CA ILE A 92 -1.96 -9.46 -8.62
C ILE A 92 -2.78 -10.73 -8.38
N LYS A 93 -2.37 -11.50 -7.37
CA LYS A 93 -3.14 -12.62 -6.82
C LYS A 93 -3.81 -12.15 -5.53
N VAL A 94 -5.09 -11.82 -5.60
CA VAL A 94 -5.86 -11.20 -4.49
C VAL A 94 -5.74 -11.98 -3.19
N LYS A 95 -5.69 -13.32 -3.26
CA LYS A 95 -5.56 -14.20 -2.09
C LYS A 95 -4.29 -13.97 -1.25
N ASP A 96 -3.25 -13.39 -1.86
CA ASP A 96 -1.96 -13.17 -1.22
C ASP A 96 -1.93 -11.89 -0.37
N PHE A 97 -3.02 -11.09 -0.40
CA PHE A 97 -3.15 -9.82 0.30
C PHE A 97 -4.34 -9.81 1.26
N ASP A 98 -4.26 -8.99 2.30
CA ASP A 98 -5.33 -8.71 3.25
C ASP A 98 -6.15 -7.48 2.83
N ALA A 99 -5.53 -6.55 2.11
CA ALA A 99 -6.19 -5.37 1.57
C ALA A 99 -5.71 -5.04 0.15
N ILE A 100 -6.66 -4.57 -0.66
CA ILE A 100 -6.45 -4.02 -2.00
C ILE A 100 -6.83 -2.54 -1.96
N VAL A 101 -5.90 -1.65 -2.30
CA VAL A 101 -6.09 -0.20 -2.18
C VAL A 101 -5.83 0.48 -3.52
N PHE A 102 -6.86 1.04 -4.13
CA PHE A 102 -6.74 1.83 -5.35
C PHE A 102 -6.52 3.30 -5.02
N ILE A 103 -5.41 3.85 -5.48
CA ILE A 103 -5.04 5.25 -5.31
C ILE A 103 -5.61 6.08 -6.46
N GLY A 104 -6.06 7.29 -6.16
CA GLY A 104 -6.64 8.20 -7.13
C GLY A 104 -5.62 9.04 -7.89
N GLY A 105 -6.04 10.24 -8.25
CA GLY A 105 -5.36 11.14 -9.18
C GLY A 105 -5.93 11.02 -10.60
N VAL A 106 -5.53 11.93 -11.48
CA VAL A 106 -6.05 11.96 -12.86
C VAL A 106 -5.66 10.69 -13.64
N GLY A 107 -4.48 10.15 -13.36
CA GLY A 107 -3.99 8.95 -14.04
C GLY A 107 -4.82 7.70 -13.80
N VAL A 108 -5.61 7.64 -12.71
CA VAL A 108 -6.45 6.48 -12.38
C VAL A 108 -7.51 6.16 -13.44
N ILE A 109 -7.77 7.09 -14.34
CA ILE A 109 -8.67 6.90 -15.50
C ILE A 109 -8.26 5.68 -16.34
N GLU A 110 -6.97 5.34 -16.39
CA GLU A 110 -6.48 4.14 -17.09
C GLU A 110 -7.11 2.83 -16.57
N TYR A 111 -7.62 2.83 -15.33
CA TYR A 111 -8.26 1.66 -14.71
C TYR A 111 -9.79 1.68 -14.75
N PHE A 112 -10.44 2.77 -15.16
CA PHE A 112 -11.90 2.87 -15.12
C PHE A 112 -12.60 1.76 -15.89
N GLU A 113 -12.10 1.41 -17.06
CA GLU A 113 -12.65 0.33 -17.92
C GLU A 113 -11.67 -0.87 -18.01
N ASN A 114 -10.69 -0.95 -17.13
CA ASN A 114 -9.70 -2.01 -17.13
C ASN A 114 -10.31 -3.31 -16.56
N PRO A 115 -10.42 -4.39 -17.37
CA PRO A 115 -11.07 -5.62 -16.92
C PRO A 115 -10.32 -6.32 -15.77
N GLN A 116 -8.99 -6.12 -15.69
CA GLN A 116 -8.18 -6.68 -14.62
C GLN A 116 -8.44 -5.95 -13.28
N ALA A 117 -8.51 -4.61 -13.30
CA ALA A 117 -8.89 -3.84 -12.11
C ALA A 117 -10.28 -4.24 -11.60
N HIS A 118 -11.24 -4.43 -12.51
CA HIS A 118 -12.59 -4.90 -12.16
C HIS A 118 -12.57 -6.33 -11.58
N ARG A 119 -11.77 -7.23 -12.17
CA ARG A 119 -11.60 -8.60 -11.65
C ARG A 119 -11.05 -8.58 -10.23
N ILE A 120 -10.00 -7.79 -9.99
CA ILE A 120 -9.37 -7.64 -8.67
C ILE A 120 -10.39 -7.13 -7.65
N ALA A 121 -11.17 -6.10 -7.99
CA ALA A 121 -12.19 -5.55 -7.10
C ALA A 121 -13.27 -6.59 -6.71
N ARG A 122 -13.76 -7.38 -7.68
CA ARG A 122 -14.71 -8.45 -7.38
C ARG A 122 -14.10 -9.55 -6.53
N GLN A 123 -12.93 -10.05 -6.90
CA GLN A 123 -12.24 -11.11 -6.17
C GLN A 123 -11.89 -10.71 -4.74
N ALA A 124 -11.61 -9.42 -4.49
CA ALA A 124 -11.35 -8.93 -3.13
C ALA A 124 -12.55 -9.17 -2.21
N LEU A 125 -13.76 -8.83 -2.65
CA LEU A 125 -14.97 -9.04 -1.84
C LEU A 125 -15.37 -10.52 -1.77
N GLU A 126 -15.22 -11.26 -2.86
CA GLU A 126 -15.47 -12.71 -2.87
C GLU A 126 -14.55 -13.47 -1.88
N ALA A 127 -13.32 -12.99 -1.71
CA ALA A 127 -12.34 -13.57 -0.77
C ALA A 127 -12.36 -12.92 0.63
N ASP A 128 -13.38 -12.11 0.94
CA ASP A 128 -13.54 -11.36 2.21
C ASP A 128 -12.33 -10.46 2.54
N LYS A 129 -11.66 -9.91 1.51
CA LYS A 129 -10.54 -8.99 1.69
C LYS A 129 -11.01 -7.55 1.80
N MET A 130 -10.24 -6.71 2.49
CA MET A 130 -10.49 -5.28 2.52
C MET A 130 -10.27 -4.68 1.12
N LEU A 131 -11.26 -3.94 0.63
CA LEU A 131 -11.22 -3.26 -0.67
C LEU A 131 -11.37 -1.77 -0.45
N ALA A 132 -10.35 -1.00 -0.80
CA ALA A 132 -10.34 0.42 -0.57
C ALA A 132 -10.05 1.21 -1.86
N ALA A 133 -10.65 2.40 -1.97
CA ALA A 133 -10.42 3.31 -3.11
C ALA A 133 -10.60 4.77 -2.68
N ILE A 134 -9.74 5.66 -3.15
CA ILE A 134 -9.81 7.09 -2.79
C ILE A 134 -9.95 7.98 -4.02
N CYS A 135 -10.55 9.15 -3.85
CA CYS A 135 -10.68 10.21 -4.85
C CYS A 135 -11.54 9.78 -6.06
N MET A 136 -10.96 9.63 -7.23
CA MET A 136 -11.63 9.15 -8.45
C MET A 136 -11.66 7.62 -8.54
N ALA A 137 -10.81 6.91 -7.80
CA ALA A 137 -10.69 5.45 -7.88
C ALA A 137 -11.97 4.69 -7.49
N PRO A 138 -12.90 5.16 -6.63
CA PRO A 138 -14.17 4.47 -6.39
C PRO A 138 -14.99 4.20 -7.65
N ARG A 139 -14.77 4.94 -8.76
CA ARG A 139 -15.40 4.66 -10.05
C ARG A 139 -14.99 3.30 -10.62
N ILE A 140 -13.77 2.82 -10.37
CA ILE A 140 -13.33 1.47 -10.72
C ILE A 140 -14.22 0.44 -10.05
N LEU A 141 -14.47 0.61 -8.76
CA LEU A 141 -15.29 -0.30 -7.95
C LEU A 141 -16.76 -0.27 -8.41
N ALA A 142 -17.27 0.93 -8.76
CA ALA A 142 -18.62 1.07 -9.31
C ALA A 142 -18.75 0.35 -10.67
N ASN A 143 -17.74 0.50 -11.56
CA ASN A 143 -17.69 -0.18 -12.86
C ASN A 143 -17.54 -1.70 -12.72
N ALA A 144 -16.83 -2.17 -11.69
CA ALA A 144 -16.76 -3.57 -11.33
C ALA A 144 -18.09 -4.15 -10.80
N GLY A 145 -19.09 -3.28 -10.49
CA GLY A 145 -20.41 -3.68 -10.00
C GLY A 145 -20.48 -3.96 -8.49
N VAL A 146 -19.40 -3.66 -7.73
CA VAL A 146 -19.29 -4.02 -6.31
C VAL A 146 -19.83 -2.97 -5.35
N LEU A 147 -20.26 -1.79 -5.85
CA LEU A 147 -20.77 -0.70 -5.02
C LEU A 147 -22.30 -0.59 -4.98
N LYS A 148 -23.03 -1.47 -5.66
CA LYS A 148 -24.51 -1.40 -5.67
C LYS A 148 -25.07 -1.56 -4.25
N GLY A 149 -25.84 -0.56 -3.80
CA GLY A 149 -26.45 -0.52 -2.45
C GLY A 149 -25.49 -0.21 -1.32
N LYS A 150 -24.21 0.12 -1.62
CA LYS A 150 -23.19 0.44 -0.63
C LYS A 150 -23.12 1.93 -0.35
N LYS A 151 -22.87 2.29 0.91
CA LYS A 151 -22.51 3.66 1.30
C LYS A 151 -21.06 3.91 0.95
N VAL A 152 -20.78 4.96 0.18
CA VAL A 152 -19.43 5.29 -0.30
C VAL A 152 -19.26 6.80 -0.38
N THR A 153 -18.03 7.25 -0.40
CA THR A 153 -17.66 8.61 -0.77
C THR A 153 -16.67 8.60 -1.94
N CYS A 154 -16.53 9.71 -2.62
CA CYS A 154 -15.63 9.85 -3.77
C CYS A 154 -15.39 11.32 -4.10
N PHE A 155 -14.42 11.56 -4.97
CA PHE A 155 -14.20 12.88 -5.54
C PHE A 155 -15.43 13.34 -6.35
N SER A 156 -15.70 14.65 -6.31
CA SER A 156 -16.94 15.23 -6.88
C SER A 156 -17.15 14.91 -8.37
N SER A 157 -16.07 14.84 -9.15
CA SER A 157 -16.14 14.63 -10.61
C SER A 157 -16.69 13.26 -11.02
N VAL A 158 -16.63 12.24 -10.14
CA VAL A 158 -17.12 10.87 -10.44
C VAL A 158 -18.39 10.51 -9.68
N ARG A 159 -18.93 11.45 -8.89
CA ARG A 159 -20.07 11.23 -8.01
C ARG A 159 -21.31 10.72 -8.73
N GLU A 160 -21.68 11.40 -9.81
CA GLU A 160 -22.91 11.04 -10.53
C GLU A 160 -22.78 9.70 -11.26
N ASP A 161 -21.60 9.38 -11.79
CA ASP A 161 -21.35 8.07 -12.41
C ASP A 161 -21.49 6.93 -11.40
N ILE A 162 -20.99 7.13 -10.18
CA ILE A 162 -21.05 6.13 -9.09
C ILE A 162 -22.49 5.96 -8.61
N LYS A 163 -23.26 7.05 -8.45
CA LYS A 163 -24.69 7.00 -8.13
C LYS A 163 -25.49 6.26 -9.20
N ALA A 164 -25.21 6.55 -10.48
CA ALA A 164 -25.89 5.90 -11.60
C ALA A 164 -25.69 4.38 -11.61
N LYS A 165 -24.61 3.89 -10.98
CA LYS A 165 -24.34 2.46 -10.80
C LYS A 165 -24.93 1.89 -9.49
N GLY A 166 -25.76 2.66 -8.80
CA GLY A 166 -26.57 2.22 -7.66
C GLY A 166 -25.91 2.31 -6.30
N ALA A 167 -24.80 3.04 -6.17
CA ALA A 167 -24.19 3.32 -4.87
C ALA A 167 -24.88 4.50 -4.14
N MET A 168 -24.87 4.49 -2.82
CA MET A 168 -25.33 5.58 -1.97
C MET A 168 -24.14 6.50 -1.64
N VAL A 169 -23.95 7.55 -2.45
CA VAL A 169 -22.81 8.45 -2.30
C VAL A 169 -23.09 9.52 -1.24
N THR A 170 -22.28 9.53 -0.19
CA THR A 170 -22.32 10.49 0.91
C THR A 170 -21.40 11.69 0.68
N SER A 171 -21.35 12.60 1.64
CA SER A 171 -20.41 13.75 1.68
C SER A 171 -19.30 13.59 2.70
N GLU A 172 -19.20 12.43 3.34
CA GLU A 172 -18.16 12.15 4.32
C GLU A 172 -16.77 12.17 3.70
N MET A 173 -15.76 12.47 4.50
CA MET A 173 -14.37 12.40 4.04
C MET A 173 -13.96 10.95 3.75
N VAL A 174 -14.38 10.02 4.62
CA VAL A 174 -14.16 8.58 4.50
C VAL A 174 -15.46 7.85 4.85
N GLU A 175 -15.80 6.85 4.05
CA GLU A 175 -16.90 5.93 4.32
C GLU A 175 -16.39 4.50 4.43
N ARG A 176 -16.96 3.75 5.40
CA ARG A 176 -16.77 2.31 5.54
C ARG A 176 -18.10 1.60 5.48
N ASP A 177 -18.27 0.68 4.54
CA ASP A 177 -19.42 -0.22 4.43
C ASP A 177 -18.90 -1.67 4.37
N GLY A 178 -18.83 -2.29 5.53
CA GLY A 178 -18.25 -3.62 5.70
C GLY A 178 -16.77 -3.67 5.32
N LYS A 179 -16.44 -4.40 4.27
CA LYS A 179 -15.07 -4.54 3.74
C LYS A 179 -14.70 -3.46 2.71
N ILE A 180 -15.60 -2.55 2.40
CA ILE A 180 -15.34 -1.46 1.45
C ILE A 180 -15.03 -0.19 2.24
N ILE A 181 -13.90 0.46 1.92
CA ILE A 181 -13.52 1.76 2.47
C ILE A 181 -13.26 2.72 1.31
N THR A 182 -13.89 3.89 1.34
CA THR A 182 -13.70 4.90 0.30
C THR A 182 -13.31 6.25 0.92
N GLY A 183 -12.49 7.03 0.20
CA GLY A 183 -12.08 8.39 0.56
C GLY A 183 -12.46 9.39 -0.53
N ASN A 184 -12.76 10.64 -0.15
CA ASN A 184 -13.26 11.63 -1.08
C ASN A 184 -12.18 12.42 -1.85
N GLY A 185 -10.90 12.26 -1.49
CA GLY A 185 -9.78 12.95 -2.18
C GLY A 185 -8.59 13.24 -1.26
N PRO A 186 -7.63 14.07 -1.72
CA PRO A 186 -6.35 14.27 -1.04
C PRO A 186 -6.46 14.70 0.43
N GLY A 187 -7.47 15.53 0.76
CA GLY A 187 -7.71 15.96 2.14
C GLY A 187 -8.12 14.83 3.09
N ALA A 188 -8.60 13.70 2.56
CA ALA A 188 -8.98 12.53 3.34
C ALA A 188 -7.85 11.50 3.53
N SER A 189 -6.68 11.69 2.92
CA SER A 189 -5.62 10.68 2.78
C SER A 189 -5.20 10.06 4.11
N THR A 190 -4.99 10.87 5.16
CA THR A 190 -4.61 10.37 6.49
C THR A 190 -5.74 9.55 7.11
N ASN A 191 -6.96 10.11 7.17
CA ASN A 191 -8.12 9.41 7.74
C ASN A 191 -8.44 8.11 6.97
N PHE A 192 -8.24 8.11 5.65
CA PHE A 192 -8.42 6.92 4.82
C PHE A 192 -7.42 5.82 5.19
N GLY A 193 -6.13 6.16 5.34
CA GLY A 193 -5.10 5.23 5.79
C GLY A 193 -5.36 4.68 7.19
N GLU A 194 -5.72 5.56 8.14
CA GLU A 194 -6.05 5.18 9.51
C GLU A 194 -7.29 4.26 9.59
N THR A 195 -8.32 4.54 8.80
CA THR A 195 -9.54 3.72 8.73
C THR A 195 -9.21 2.31 8.20
N ILE A 196 -8.36 2.20 7.17
CA ILE A 196 -7.92 0.90 6.64
C ILE A 196 -7.09 0.16 7.70
N ALA A 197 -6.13 0.83 8.34
CA ALA A 197 -5.29 0.24 9.36
C ALA A 197 -6.10 -0.27 10.56
N SER A 198 -7.08 0.50 11.02
CA SER A 198 -8.00 0.09 12.09
C SER A 198 -8.81 -1.14 11.68
N ALA A 199 -9.39 -1.12 10.48
CA ALA A 199 -10.23 -2.21 9.98
C ALA A 199 -9.45 -3.53 9.75
N LEU A 200 -8.14 -3.47 9.47
CA LEU A 200 -7.28 -4.64 9.32
C LEU A 200 -6.81 -5.22 10.67
N SER A 201 -6.89 -4.44 11.74
CA SER A 201 -6.50 -4.87 13.09
C SER A 201 -7.65 -5.48 13.91
N GLU A 202 -8.88 -5.41 13.40
CA GLU A 202 -10.06 -6.11 13.95
C GLU A 202 -9.99 -7.61 13.67
#